data_93d13587f923a1b610f8dcdaa0e94197
#
_entry.id   93d13587f923a1b610f8dcdaa0e94197
#
_cell.length_a   1.000
_cell.length_b   1.000
_cell.length_c   1.000
_cell.angle_alpha   90.00
_cell.angle_beta   90.00
_cell.angle_gamma   90.00
#
_symmetry.space_group_name_H-M   'P 1'
#
loop_
_entity.id
_entity.type
_entity.pdbx_description
1 polymer ?
#
loop_
_entity_poly.entity_id
_entity_poly.type
_entity_poly.pdbx_seq_one_letter_code
_entity_poly.pdbx_strand_id
1 'polypeptide(L)'
;MAVDVRTQIEVGRPRDEVAAFAADPDNAPRWYANIKSVTWKSPRPLAVGSQIEFAAEFLGRRLVYTYEVKELVPGERFVMATAEGPFPMRTTYTWADAARGGTTMELRNEGQPSGFKSIAAPFVKLAMKRENRKDLRRLKELLESS
;
A
#
# COMPACT_ATOMS: atom_id res chain seq x y z
N MET A 1 -1.27 -16.83 12.17
CA MET A 1 -0.50 -17.25 11.00
C MET A 1 -0.13 -16.02 10.17
N ALA A 2 1.15 -15.86 9.86
CA ALA A 2 1.63 -14.67 9.17
C ALA A 2 1.42 -14.76 7.66
N VAL A 3 1.10 -13.61 7.07
CA VAL A 3 1.02 -13.45 5.61
C VAL A 3 2.08 -12.44 5.20
N ASP A 4 2.83 -12.76 4.14
CA ASP A 4 3.85 -11.88 3.58
C ASP A 4 3.72 -11.96 2.06
N VAL A 5 3.29 -10.86 1.45
CA VAL A 5 3.01 -10.79 0.01
C VAL A 5 3.85 -9.69 -0.61
N ARG A 6 4.61 -10.02 -1.64
CA ARG A 6 5.42 -9.07 -2.41
C ARG A 6 4.95 -9.05 -3.85
N THR A 7 4.76 -7.85 -4.39
CA THR A 7 4.42 -7.64 -5.78
C THR A 7 5.25 -6.49 -6.34
N GLN A 8 5.58 -6.55 -7.62
CA GLN A 8 6.41 -5.54 -8.29
C GLN A 8 5.77 -5.11 -9.60
N ILE A 9 6.08 -3.88 -10.01
CA ILE A 9 5.72 -3.38 -11.33
C ILE A 9 6.78 -2.39 -11.81
N GLU A 10 6.95 -2.30 -13.12
CA GLU A 10 7.75 -1.25 -13.74
C GLU A 10 6.82 -0.17 -14.25
N VAL A 11 7.14 1.09 -13.93
CA VAL A 11 6.37 2.26 -14.35
C VAL A 11 7.29 3.14 -15.19
N GLY A 12 6.81 3.56 -16.37
CA GLY A 12 7.58 4.36 -17.31
C GLY A 12 7.63 5.84 -16.93
N ARG A 13 7.91 6.14 -15.65
CA ARG A 13 8.01 7.50 -15.12
C ARG A 13 9.16 7.58 -14.13
N PRO A 14 9.73 8.78 -13.90
CA PRO A 14 10.84 8.95 -12.97
C PRO A 14 10.51 8.53 -11.54
N ARG A 15 11.51 8.03 -10.83
CA ARG A 15 11.36 7.50 -9.48
C ARG A 15 10.71 8.48 -8.50
N ASP A 16 11.14 9.73 -8.52
CA ASP A 16 10.59 10.75 -7.61
C ASP A 16 9.11 10.98 -7.85
N GLU A 17 8.69 10.95 -9.11
CA GLU A 17 7.29 11.14 -9.48
C GLU A 17 6.44 9.95 -9.02
N VAL A 18 6.91 8.72 -9.25
CA VAL A 18 6.18 7.52 -8.84
C VAL A 18 6.07 7.47 -7.32
N ALA A 19 7.17 7.72 -6.62
CA ALA A 19 7.20 7.67 -5.17
C ALA A 19 6.30 8.74 -4.54
N ALA A 20 6.34 9.96 -5.05
CA ALA A 20 5.51 11.04 -4.54
C ALA A 20 4.02 10.74 -4.69
N PHE A 21 3.63 10.15 -5.82
CA PHE A 21 2.23 9.76 -6.04
C PHE A 21 1.82 8.62 -5.12
N ALA A 22 2.63 7.56 -5.06
CA ALA A 22 2.28 6.35 -4.31
C ALA A 22 2.28 6.57 -2.80
N ALA A 23 3.19 7.38 -2.29
CA ALA A 23 3.30 7.63 -0.86
C ALA A 23 2.26 8.62 -0.34
N ASP A 24 1.58 9.37 -1.21
CA ASP A 24 0.56 10.32 -0.80
C ASP A 24 -0.72 9.58 -0.42
N PRO A 25 -1.12 9.59 0.87
CA PRO A 25 -2.33 8.89 1.30
C PRO A 25 -3.59 9.32 0.58
N ASP A 26 -3.67 10.59 0.18
CA ASP A 26 -4.84 11.11 -0.51
C ASP A 26 -5.04 10.48 -1.89
N ASN A 27 -3.97 9.95 -2.47
CA ASN A 27 -4.05 9.24 -3.75
C ASN A 27 -4.45 7.77 -3.61
N ALA A 28 -4.42 7.22 -2.40
CA ALA A 28 -4.67 5.79 -2.19
C ALA A 28 -5.99 5.32 -2.81
N PRO A 29 -7.12 6.02 -2.67
CA PRO A 29 -8.37 5.56 -3.30
C PRO A 29 -8.34 5.57 -4.83
N ARG A 30 -7.37 6.26 -5.43
CA ARG A 30 -7.24 6.33 -6.88
C ARG A 30 -6.63 5.08 -7.48
N TRP A 31 -5.72 4.43 -6.76
CA TRP A 31 -5.05 3.24 -7.28
C TRP A 31 -5.33 1.96 -6.52
N TYR A 32 -5.71 2.03 -5.24
CA TYR A 32 -6.20 0.86 -4.50
C TYR A 32 -7.69 0.67 -4.76
N ALA A 33 -8.06 -0.43 -5.38
CA ALA A 33 -9.47 -0.73 -5.63
C ALA A 33 -10.26 -0.88 -4.31
N ASN A 34 -9.60 -1.38 -3.28
CA ASN A 34 -10.24 -1.72 -2.01
C ASN A 34 -10.31 -0.57 -1.02
N ILE A 35 -9.47 0.45 -1.15
CA ILE A 35 -9.50 1.60 -0.24
C ILE A 35 -10.58 2.57 -0.70
N LYS A 36 -11.56 2.81 0.17
CA LYS A 36 -12.73 3.64 -0.15
C LYS A 36 -12.60 5.06 0.38
N SER A 37 -11.92 5.25 1.50
CA SER A 37 -11.73 6.58 2.07
C SER A 37 -10.44 6.67 2.87
N VAL A 38 -9.96 7.91 3.01
CA VAL A 38 -8.74 8.24 3.74
C VAL A 38 -9.05 9.41 4.67
N THR A 39 -8.65 9.28 5.93
CA THR A 39 -8.82 10.33 6.93
C THR A 39 -7.49 10.55 7.64
N TRP A 40 -6.97 11.77 7.58
CA TRP A 40 -5.76 12.13 8.32
C TRP A 40 -6.10 12.29 9.79
N LYS A 41 -5.40 11.53 10.64
CA LYS A 41 -5.55 11.60 12.10
C LYS A 41 -4.52 12.52 12.74
N SER A 42 -3.53 12.93 11.98
CA SER A 42 -2.50 13.87 12.41
C SER A 42 -2.36 14.96 11.35
N PRO A 43 -1.75 16.12 11.70
CA PRO A 43 -1.60 17.23 10.74
C PRO A 43 -0.72 16.86 9.54
N ARG A 44 -1.01 17.49 8.42
CA ARG A 44 -0.14 17.47 7.24
C ARG A 44 1.09 18.36 7.51
N PRO A 45 2.22 18.14 6.86
CA PRO A 45 2.49 17.17 5.80
C PRO A 45 2.81 15.77 6.34
N LEU A 46 2.91 14.79 5.45
CA LEU A 46 3.26 13.42 5.79
C LEU A 46 4.68 13.36 6.35
N ALA A 47 4.84 12.68 7.47
CA ALA A 47 6.13 12.53 8.15
C ALA A 47 6.12 11.25 8.97
N VAL A 48 7.28 10.83 9.44
CA VAL A 48 7.36 9.72 10.39
C VAL A 48 6.51 10.08 11.62
N GLY A 49 5.65 9.16 12.04
CA GLY A 49 4.71 9.37 13.13
C GLY A 49 3.33 9.82 12.69
N SER A 50 3.15 10.24 11.43
CA SER A 50 1.83 10.59 10.89
C SER A 50 0.90 9.40 11.02
N GLN A 51 -0.37 9.65 11.36
CA GLN A 51 -1.39 8.63 11.45
C GLN A 51 -2.49 8.87 10.44
N ILE A 52 -2.81 7.83 9.67
CA ILE A 52 -3.76 7.89 8.57
C ILE A 52 -4.75 6.74 8.71
N GLU A 53 -6.03 7.05 8.67
CA GLU A 53 -7.08 6.04 8.72
C GLU A 53 -7.53 5.69 7.30
N PHE A 54 -7.51 4.41 6.98
CA PHE A 54 -8.01 3.90 5.71
C PHE A 54 -9.23 3.03 5.96
N ALA A 55 -10.31 3.28 5.22
CA ALA A 55 -11.46 2.39 5.19
C ALA A 55 -11.37 1.57 3.91
N ALA A 56 -11.34 0.26 4.04
CA ALA A 56 -11.14 -0.66 2.93
C ALA A 56 -12.16 -1.78 2.95
N GLU A 57 -12.28 -2.49 1.82
CA GLU A 57 -13.07 -3.71 1.71
C GLU A 57 -12.17 -4.82 1.20
N PHE A 58 -12.19 -5.97 1.87
CA PHE A 58 -11.37 -7.11 1.47
C PHE A 58 -12.11 -8.40 1.81
N LEU A 59 -12.25 -9.28 0.82
CA LEU A 59 -12.95 -10.56 0.95
C LEU A 59 -14.36 -10.38 1.53
N GLY A 60 -15.08 -9.36 1.04
CA GLY A 60 -16.46 -9.08 1.45
C GLY A 60 -16.59 -8.43 2.82
N ARG A 61 -15.50 -8.03 3.46
CA ARG A 61 -15.51 -7.41 4.78
C ARG A 61 -15.04 -5.97 4.71
N ARG A 62 -15.72 -5.10 5.46
CA ARG A 62 -15.28 -3.72 5.64
C ARG A 62 -14.22 -3.69 6.75
N LEU A 63 -13.06 -3.13 6.44
CA LEU A 63 -11.93 -3.05 7.37
C LEU A 63 -11.53 -1.59 7.52
N VAL A 64 -11.34 -1.17 8.77
CA VAL A 64 -10.87 0.19 9.05
C VAL A 64 -9.55 0.07 9.83
N TYR A 65 -8.51 0.66 9.26
CA TYR A 65 -7.18 0.64 9.85
C TYR A 65 -6.69 2.06 10.08
N THR A 66 -6.01 2.29 11.20
CA THR A 66 -5.17 3.46 11.36
C THR A 66 -3.73 3.00 11.22
N TYR A 67 -3.04 3.54 10.23
CA TYR A 67 -1.62 3.27 10.01
C TYR A 67 -0.78 4.42 10.53
N GLU A 68 0.35 4.07 11.11
CA GLU A 68 1.36 5.06 11.50
C GLU A 68 2.56 4.93 10.57
N VAL A 69 3.08 6.05 10.09
CA VAL A 69 4.26 6.08 9.23
C VAL A 69 5.48 5.76 10.09
N LYS A 70 6.20 4.70 9.74
CA LYS A 70 7.38 4.24 10.48
C LYS A 70 8.69 4.68 9.82
N GLU A 71 8.68 4.81 8.50
CA GLU A 71 9.85 5.19 7.73
C GLU A 71 9.40 6.00 6.52
N LEU A 72 10.11 7.07 6.21
CA LEU A 72 9.81 7.87 5.02
C LEU A 72 11.12 8.41 4.47
N VAL A 73 11.63 7.74 3.43
CA VAL A 73 12.81 8.17 2.69
C VAL A 73 12.32 8.52 1.28
N PRO A 74 12.15 9.82 0.97
CA PRO A 74 11.55 10.23 -0.30
C PRO A 74 12.24 9.61 -1.50
N GLY A 75 11.43 9.04 -2.41
CA GLY A 75 11.93 8.40 -3.61
C GLY A 75 12.52 7.01 -3.41
N GLU A 76 12.65 6.52 -2.19
CA GLU A 76 13.31 5.25 -1.92
C GLU A 76 12.46 4.26 -1.14
N ARG A 77 11.89 4.69 0.00
CA ARG A 77 11.22 3.75 0.89
C ARG A 77 10.15 4.43 1.74
N PHE A 78 9.01 3.79 1.85
CA PHE A 78 7.90 4.24 2.70
C PHE A 78 7.36 3.03 3.44
N VAL A 79 7.36 3.10 4.78
CA VAL A 79 6.86 2.01 5.63
C VAL A 79 5.79 2.57 6.55
N MET A 80 4.67 1.89 6.60
CA MET A 80 3.62 2.19 7.56
C MET A 80 3.12 0.90 8.19
N ALA A 81 2.70 0.97 9.44
CA ALA A 81 2.20 -0.18 10.17
C ALA A 81 0.95 0.22 10.95
N THR A 82 0.06 -0.73 11.18
CA THR A 82 -1.19 -0.46 11.90
C THR A 82 -0.91 -0.07 13.34
N ALA A 83 -1.49 1.06 13.76
CA ALA A 83 -1.61 1.44 15.15
C ALA A 83 -2.92 0.90 15.72
N GLU A 84 -3.96 0.89 14.91
CA GLU A 84 -5.28 0.35 15.26
C GLU A 84 -5.89 -0.34 14.05
N GLY A 85 -6.63 -1.43 14.30
CA GLY A 85 -7.30 -2.15 13.22
C GLY A 85 -7.66 -3.56 13.64
N PRO A 86 -8.37 -4.30 12.75
CA PRO A 86 -8.83 -5.64 13.06
C PRO A 86 -7.67 -6.65 13.26
N PHE A 87 -6.52 -6.41 12.64
CA PHE A 87 -5.32 -7.24 12.84
C PHE A 87 -4.07 -6.47 12.43
N PRO A 88 -2.89 -6.84 12.97
CA PRO A 88 -1.66 -6.13 12.66
C PRO A 88 -1.25 -6.29 11.20
N MET A 89 -0.89 -5.17 10.56
CA MET A 89 -0.40 -5.13 9.19
C MET A 89 0.77 -4.18 9.08
N ARG A 90 1.69 -4.49 8.18
CA ARG A 90 2.81 -3.61 7.83
C ARG A 90 2.90 -3.55 6.32
N THR A 91 2.89 -2.34 5.79
CA THR A 91 2.96 -2.09 4.35
C THR A 91 4.25 -1.35 4.03
N THR A 92 5.01 -1.87 3.07
CA THR A 92 6.27 -1.29 2.64
C THR A 92 6.22 -1.04 1.14
N TYR A 93 6.54 0.20 0.73
CA TYR A 93 6.77 0.55 -0.66
C TYR A 93 8.25 0.82 -0.82
N THR A 94 8.86 0.27 -1.88
CA THR A 94 10.22 0.61 -2.25
C THR A 94 10.26 0.95 -3.73
N TRP A 95 11.14 1.87 -4.11
CA TRP A 95 11.30 2.33 -5.49
C TRP A 95 12.77 2.28 -5.86
N ALA A 96 13.04 1.81 -7.06
CA ALA A 96 14.38 1.76 -7.62
C ALA A 96 14.33 2.20 -9.08
N ASP A 97 15.43 2.73 -9.58
CA ASP A 97 15.52 3.11 -10.98
C ASP A 97 15.43 1.86 -11.86
N ALA A 98 14.66 1.97 -12.92
CA ALA A 98 14.57 0.94 -13.97
C ALA A 98 15.15 1.50 -15.26
N ALA A 99 15.19 0.67 -16.29
CA ALA A 99 15.73 1.08 -17.59
C ALA A 99 14.96 2.28 -18.15
N ARG A 100 15.64 3.10 -18.95
CA ARG A 100 15.04 4.20 -19.72
C ARG A 100 14.37 5.27 -18.86
N GLY A 101 14.90 5.52 -17.67
CA GLY A 101 14.35 6.53 -16.77
C GLY A 101 13.05 6.14 -16.09
N GLY A 102 12.72 4.86 -16.13
CA GLY A 102 11.54 4.34 -15.43
C GLY A 102 11.84 3.94 -14.00
N THR A 103 10.86 3.35 -13.34
CA THR A 103 10.91 2.97 -11.93
C THR A 103 10.40 1.57 -11.73
N THR A 104 11.09 0.79 -10.88
CA THR A 104 10.57 -0.47 -10.35
C THR A 104 10.01 -0.18 -8.97
N MET A 105 8.73 -0.46 -8.76
CA MET A 105 8.09 -0.32 -7.46
C MET A 105 7.75 -1.68 -6.89
N GLU A 106 8.12 -1.92 -5.64
CA GLU A 106 7.71 -3.10 -4.90
C GLU A 106 6.73 -2.71 -3.80
N LEU A 107 5.66 -3.47 -3.70
CA LEU A 107 4.66 -3.36 -2.64
C LEU A 107 4.70 -4.63 -1.83
N ARG A 108 4.99 -4.52 -0.54
CA ARG A 108 5.03 -5.65 0.38
C ARG A 108 4.02 -5.44 1.49
N ASN A 109 3.16 -6.43 1.68
CA ASN A 109 2.22 -6.45 2.80
C ASN A 109 2.50 -7.64 3.69
N GLU A 110 2.70 -7.37 4.98
CA GLU A 110 2.94 -8.39 6.01
C GLU A 110 1.87 -8.26 7.06
N GLY A 111 1.37 -9.39 7.58
CA GLY A 111 0.34 -9.28 8.61
C GLY A 111 -0.03 -10.59 9.27
N GLN A 112 -0.89 -10.45 10.30
CA GLN A 112 -1.47 -11.55 11.06
C GLN A 112 -2.99 -11.47 10.88
N PRO A 113 -3.55 -12.04 9.78
CA PRO A 113 -4.96 -11.82 9.46
C PRO A 113 -5.91 -12.63 10.35
N SER A 114 -5.87 -12.37 11.66
CA SER A 114 -6.70 -13.08 12.64
C SER A 114 -8.20 -12.87 12.41
N GLY A 115 -8.58 -11.79 11.73
CA GLY A 115 -9.98 -11.54 11.37
C GLY A 115 -10.50 -12.51 10.31
N PHE A 116 -9.63 -13.32 9.71
CA PHE A 116 -9.98 -14.32 8.70
C PHE A 116 -9.60 -15.73 9.16
N LYS A 117 -9.76 -16.03 10.44
CA LYS A 117 -9.34 -17.31 11.04
C LYS A 117 -9.93 -18.54 10.35
N SER A 118 -11.15 -18.43 9.84
CA SER A 118 -11.84 -19.54 9.17
C SER A 118 -11.38 -19.74 7.74
N ILE A 119 -10.51 -18.83 7.22
CA ILE A 119 -10.01 -18.88 5.85
C ILE A 119 -8.55 -19.30 5.91
N ALA A 120 -8.17 -20.30 5.12
CA ALA A 120 -6.79 -20.78 5.07
C ALA A 120 -5.84 -19.66 4.65
N ALA A 121 -4.69 -19.56 5.33
CA ALA A 121 -3.69 -18.53 5.03
C ALA A 121 -3.25 -18.49 3.57
N PRO A 122 -3.03 -19.62 2.87
CA PRO A 122 -2.72 -19.60 1.44
C PRO A 122 -3.78 -18.90 0.60
N PHE A 123 -5.06 -19.06 0.94
CA PHE A 123 -6.16 -18.39 0.24
C PHE A 123 -6.09 -16.87 0.44
N VAL A 124 -5.89 -16.43 1.68
CA VAL A 124 -5.77 -15.00 2.01
C VAL A 124 -4.58 -14.40 1.29
N LYS A 125 -3.44 -15.09 1.32
CA LYS A 125 -2.22 -14.65 0.63
C LYS A 125 -2.45 -14.50 -0.87
N LEU A 126 -3.11 -15.46 -1.50
CA LEU A 126 -3.40 -15.42 -2.93
C LEU A 126 -4.32 -14.25 -3.27
N ALA A 127 -5.35 -14.02 -2.47
CA ALA A 127 -6.28 -12.92 -2.66
C ALA A 127 -5.57 -11.57 -2.53
N MET A 128 -4.72 -11.41 -1.53
CA MET A 128 -3.94 -10.18 -1.35
C MET A 128 -3.00 -9.95 -2.53
N LYS A 129 -2.31 -10.99 -2.99
CA LYS A 129 -1.39 -10.87 -4.12
C LYS A 129 -2.11 -10.44 -5.38
N ARG A 130 -3.28 -11.01 -5.63
CA ARG A 130 -4.12 -10.65 -6.78
C ARG A 130 -4.55 -9.19 -6.71
N GLU A 131 -5.04 -8.75 -5.56
CA GLU A 131 -5.48 -7.36 -5.39
C GLU A 131 -4.31 -6.40 -5.50
N ASN A 132 -3.18 -6.71 -4.87
CA ASN A 132 -1.99 -5.87 -4.95
C ASN A 132 -1.47 -5.72 -6.37
N ARG A 133 -1.52 -6.79 -7.17
CA ARG A 133 -1.14 -6.72 -8.58
C ARG A 133 -2.05 -5.80 -9.38
N LYS A 134 -3.35 -5.88 -9.14
CA LYS A 134 -4.34 -5.02 -9.78
C LYS A 134 -4.11 -3.56 -9.41
N ASP A 135 -3.84 -3.32 -8.14
CA ASP A 135 -3.60 -1.97 -7.63
C ASP A 135 -2.36 -1.34 -8.26
N LEU A 136 -1.25 -2.10 -8.32
CA LEU A 136 -0.03 -1.60 -8.96
C LEU A 136 -0.23 -1.34 -10.46
N ARG A 137 -1.00 -2.18 -11.12
CA ARG A 137 -1.32 -1.99 -12.54
C ARG A 137 -2.09 -0.70 -12.75
N ARG A 138 -3.04 -0.41 -11.88
CA ARG A 138 -3.80 0.83 -11.91
C ARG A 138 -2.92 2.05 -11.67
N LEU A 139 -2.02 1.96 -10.69
CA LEU A 139 -1.05 3.02 -10.42
C LEU A 139 -0.22 3.32 -11.67
N LYS A 140 0.28 2.28 -12.33
CA LYS A 140 1.03 2.40 -13.57
C LYS A 140 0.21 3.11 -14.65
N GLU A 141 -1.03 2.68 -14.84
CA GLU A 141 -1.91 3.28 -15.85
C GLU A 141 -2.16 4.76 -15.57
N LEU A 142 -2.42 5.12 -14.31
CA LEU A 142 -2.66 6.50 -13.92
C LEU A 142 -1.43 7.39 -14.17
N LEU A 143 -0.26 6.90 -13.84
CA LEU A 143 0.97 7.68 -13.99
C LEU A 143 1.42 7.79 -15.44
N GLU A 144 1.28 6.72 -16.22
CA GLU A 144 1.73 6.71 -17.62
C GLU A 144 0.79 7.45 -18.56
N SER A 145 -0.46 7.66 -18.14
CA SER A 145 -1.43 8.37 -18.96
C SER A 145 -1.49 9.87 -18.71
N SER A 146 -0.72 10.37 -17.77
CA SER A 146 -0.71 11.80 -17.43
C SER A 146 0.40 12.57 -18.13
#